data_a0fc46670c68aca65d60e233f0160147
#
_entry.id   a0fc46670c68aca65d60e233f0160147
#
_cell.length_a   1.000
_cell.length_b   1.000
_cell.length_c   1.000
_cell.angle_alpha   90.00
_cell.angle_beta   90.00
_cell.angle_gamma   90.00
#
_symmetry.space_group_name_H-M   'P 1'
#
loop_
_entity.id
_entity.type
_entity.pdbx_description
1 polymer ?
#
loop_
_entity_poly.entity_id
_entity_poly.type
_entity_poly.pdbx_seq_one_letter_code
_entity_poly.pdbx_strand_id
1 'polypeptide(L)'
;MAAMATVHDTDQELVPVDFWFDPICPWAWIASRWLLEVEKVRPVQPRWHVMSLSVLNEDKPDLSERYRELLDTGWGPVRICIAAEQMFGPRVLGPLYTALGTRFHLEKAPRERVTYESAVAEAGLPPDLAGAADSADYDDALRASHADGMDRVGYEVGTPVISVKGTSIFGPVMSPIPRGEAAARLWDGVLLVAGTDGFFELKRSRTRDPIFD
;
A
#
# COMPACT_ATOMS: atom_id res chain seq x y z
N MET A 1 36.10 1.62 -38.10
CA MET A 1 35.56 2.05 -36.81
C MET A 1 34.25 1.30 -36.64
N ALA A 2 34.26 0.22 -35.86
CA ALA A 2 33.08 -0.59 -35.58
C ALA A 2 32.37 0.00 -34.35
N ALA A 3 31.09 0.35 -34.51
CA ALA A 3 30.26 0.79 -33.43
C ALA A 3 29.95 -0.41 -32.52
N MET A 4 30.43 -0.36 -31.27
CA MET A 4 30.02 -1.30 -30.24
C MET A 4 28.55 -1.01 -29.90
N ALA A 5 27.66 -1.90 -30.30
CA ALA A 5 26.30 -1.94 -29.83
C ALA A 5 26.36 -2.31 -28.35
N THR A 6 25.91 -1.44 -27.47
CA THR A 6 25.65 -1.73 -26.06
C THR A 6 24.47 -2.69 -26.01
N VAL A 7 24.76 -3.96 -25.76
CA VAL A 7 23.74 -4.96 -25.38
C VAL A 7 23.22 -4.52 -24.01
N HIS A 8 21.98 -4.02 -23.98
CA HIS A 8 21.23 -3.91 -22.72
C HIS A 8 20.93 -5.33 -22.27
N ASP A 9 21.57 -5.72 -21.19
CA ASP A 9 21.30 -6.96 -20.48
C ASP A 9 19.88 -6.87 -19.89
N THR A 10 18.90 -7.45 -20.58
CA THR A 10 17.46 -7.38 -20.26
C THR A 10 16.95 -8.56 -19.42
N ASP A 11 17.86 -9.29 -18.75
CA ASP A 11 17.51 -10.50 -17.99
C ASP A 11 17.76 -10.34 -16.46
N GLN A 12 17.57 -9.13 -15.91
CA GLN A 12 17.55 -9.00 -14.45
C GLN A 12 16.23 -9.56 -13.92
N GLU A 13 16.31 -10.67 -13.15
CA GLU A 13 15.16 -11.27 -12.48
C GLU A 13 14.50 -10.23 -11.56
N LEU A 14 13.20 -9.99 -11.77
CA LEU A 14 12.43 -9.05 -10.96
C LEU A 14 12.27 -9.57 -9.53
N VAL A 15 12.62 -8.75 -8.57
CA VAL A 15 12.47 -9.07 -7.14
C VAL A 15 11.03 -8.76 -6.73
N PRO A 16 10.23 -9.76 -6.35
CA PRO A 16 8.88 -9.50 -5.84
C PRO A 16 8.93 -8.78 -4.50
N VAL A 17 8.04 -7.81 -4.36
CA VAL A 17 7.90 -7.00 -3.15
C VAL A 17 6.44 -6.99 -2.75
N ASP A 18 6.07 -7.73 -1.72
CA ASP A 18 4.73 -7.71 -1.19
C ASP A 18 4.52 -6.45 -0.37
N PHE A 19 3.38 -5.78 -0.58
CA PHE A 19 3.06 -4.49 0.02
C PHE A 19 1.61 -4.48 0.51
N TRP A 20 1.43 -4.46 1.83
CA TRP A 20 0.10 -4.36 2.44
C TRP A 20 -0.27 -2.90 2.65
N PHE A 21 -1.41 -2.50 2.11
CA PHE A 21 -1.91 -1.13 2.16
C PHE A 21 -3.35 -1.05 2.67
N ASP A 22 -3.67 0.08 3.27
CA ASP A 22 -5.05 0.54 3.46
C ASP A 22 -5.25 1.80 2.61
N PRO A 23 -6.29 1.88 1.76
CA PRO A 23 -6.51 3.05 0.90
C PRO A 23 -6.67 4.37 1.65
N ILE A 24 -7.12 4.35 2.92
CA ILE A 24 -7.28 5.56 3.72
C ILE A 24 -5.99 6.01 4.41
N CYS A 25 -4.94 5.18 4.42
CA CYS A 25 -3.70 5.50 5.10
C CYS A 25 -2.80 6.43 4.27
N PRO A 26 -2.55 7.68 4.71
CA PRO A 26 -1.72 8.61 3.94
C PRO A 26 -0.24 8.19 3.91
N TRP A 27 0.23 7.48 4.94
CA TRP A 27 1.62 7.00 4.99
C TRP A 27 1.86 5.81 4.05
N ALA A 28 0.89 4.89 3.98
CA ALA A 28 0.92 3.81 2.99
C ALA A 28 0.85 4.37 1.57
N TRP A 29 0.04 5.41 1.34
CA TRP A 29 -0.01 6.11 0.05
C TRP A 29 1.35 6.63 -0.36
N ILE A 30 2.04 7.39 0.49
CA ILE A 30 3.37 7.93 0.21
C ILE A 30 4.38 6.80 -0.07
N ALA A 31 4.39 5.75 0.77
CA ALA A 31 5.29 4.62 0.59
C ALA A 31 5.00 3.84 -0.70
N SER A 32 3.74 3.70 -1.08
CA SER A 32 3.37 3.06 -2.36
C SER A 32 3.85 3.85 -3.57
N ARG A 33 3.72 5.18 -3.53
CA ARG A 33 4.23 6.05 -4.61
C ARG A 33 5.75 6.01 -4.70
N TRP A 34 6.44 5.97 -3.54
CA TRP A 34 7.87 5.73 -3.49
C TRP A 34 8.25 4.37 -4.10
N LEU A 35 7.55 3.28 -3.79
CA LEU A 35 7.84 1.96 -4.35
C LEU A 35 7.69 1.94 -5.88
N LEU A 36 6.70 2.66 -6.43
CA LEU A 36 6.56 2.84 -7.87
C LEU A 36 7.69 3.70 -8.49
N GLU A 37 8.30 4.62 -7.75
CA GLU A 37 9.52 5.30 -8.20
C GLU A 37 10.74 4.35 -8.19
N VAL A 38 10.82 3.46 -7.20
CA VAL A 38 11.87 2.43 -7.13
C VAL A 38 11.78 1.47 -8.33
N GLU A 39 10.57 1.03 -8.70
CA GLU A 39 10.32 0.14 -9.84
C GLU A 39 10.90 0.67 -11.16
N LYS A 40 10.98 2.01 -11.32
CA LYS A 40 11.56 2.64 -12.51
C LYS A 40 13.09 2.49 -12.63
N VAL A 41 13.77 2.22 -11.51
CA VAL A 41 15.24 2.30 -11.40
C VAL A 41 15.88 1.09 -10.70
N ARG A 42 15.09 0.15 -10.22
CA ARG A 42 15.52 -1.14 -9.62
C ARG A 42 14.64 -2.25 -10.14
N PRO A 43 15.15 -3.48 -10.26
CA PRO A 43 14.38 -4.64 -10.74
C PRO A 43 13.45 -5.17 -9.64
N VAL A 44 12.44 -4.39 -9.28
CA VAL A 44 11.43 -4.77 -8.30
C VAL A 44 10.06 -4.91 -8.95
N GLN A 45 9.24 -5.79 -8.41
CA GLN A 45 7.87 -6.02 -8.85
C GLN A 45 6.93 -5.93 -7.64
N PRO A 46 6.20 -4.81 -7.46
CA PRO A 46 5.23 -4.68 -6.40
C PRO A 46 4.09 -5.71 -6.53
N ARG A 47 3.76 -6.36 -5.41
CA ARG A 47 2.57 -7.20 -5.23
C ARG A 47 1.72 -6.57 -4.15
N TRP A 48 0.52 -6.18 -4.51
CA TRP A 48 -0.35 -5.42 -3.63
C TRP A 48 -1.26 -6.34 -2.84
N HIS A 49 -1.37 -6.09 -1.52
CA HIS A 49 -2.25 -6.81 -0.59
C HIS A 49 -3.02 -5.82 0.27
N VAL A 50 -4.22 -6.18 0.65
CA VAL A 50 -5.09 -5.32 1.45
C VAL A 50 -4.86 -5.58 2.93
N MET A 51 -4.64 -4.52 3.71
CA MET A 51 -4.83 -4.53 5.15
C MET A 51 -5.83 -3.45 5.53
N SER A 52 -6.35 -3.47 6.76
CA SER A 52 -7.34 -2.52 7.22
C SER A 52 -6.95 -1.90 8.56
N LEU A 53 -6.89 -0.58 8.61
CA LEU A 53 -6.76 0.17 9.86
C LEU A 53 -8.04 0.05 10.70
N SER A 54 -9.19 -0.14 10.06
CA SER A 54 -10.46 -0.36 10.75
C SER A 54 -10.44 -1.68 11.51
N VAL A 55 -10.01 -2.78 10.87
CA VAL A 55 -9.81 -4.09 11.52
C VAL A 55 -8.77 -4.00 12.64
N LEU A 56 -7.61 -3.37 12.36
CA LEU A 56 -6.52 -3.25 13.34
C LEU A 56 -6.93 -2.55 14.64
N ASN A 57 -7.92 -1.67 14.56
CA ASN A 57 -8.27 -0.79 15.68
C ASN A 57 -9.70 -1.01 16.20
N GLU A 58 -10.45 -2.00 15.70
CA GLU A 58 -11.87 -2.20 16.04
C GLU A 58 -12.09 -2.39 17.54
N ASP A 59 -11.19 -3.11 18.23
CA ASP A 59 -11.29 -3.42 19.65
C ASP A 59 -10.53 -2.45 20.56
N LYS A 60 -9.92 -1.39 20.01
CA LYS A 60 -9.14 -0.42 20.81
C LYS A 60 -10.08 0.59 21.49
N PRO A 61 -10.15 0.63 22.84
CA PRO A 61 -11.11 1.48 23.54
C PRO A 61 -10.71 2.97 23.53
N ASP A 62 -9.42 3.28 23.55
CA ASP A 62 -8.89 4.63 23.80
C ASP A 62 -8.62 5.45 22.54
N LEU A 63 -9.42 5.24 21.48
CA LEU A 63 -9.30 6.02 20.26
C LEU A 63 -10.04 7.36 20.39
N SER A 64 -9.42 8.44 19.86
CA SER A 64 -10.13 9.72 19.74
C SER A 64 -11.36 9.57 18.85
N GLU A 65 -12.43 10.33 19.14
CA GLU A 65 -13.67 10.32 18.35
C GLU A 65 -13.40 10.56 16.86
N ARG A 66 -12.60 11.59 16.55
CA ARG A 66 -12.19 11.90 15.18
C ARG A 66 -11.50 10.72 14.46
N TYR A 67 -10.67 9.95 15.20
CA TYR A 67 -10.00 8.80 14.58
C TYR A 67 -10.96 7.63 14.39
N ARG A 68 -11.91 7.45 15.30
CA ARG A 68 -12.97 6.45 15.19
C ARG A 68 -13.86 6.71 13.97
N GLU A 69 -14.33 7.96 13.79
CA GLU A 69 -15.06 8.39 12.59
C GLU A 69 -14.27 8.11 11.29
N LEU A 70 -12.96 8.35 11.31
CA LEU A 70 -12.09 8.03 10.17
C LEU A 70 -12.11 6.53 9.86
N LEU A 71 -11.98 5.68 10.88
CA LEU A 71 -11.97 4.22 10.74
C LEU A 71 -13.32 3.68 10.25
N ASP A 72 -14.44 4.26 10.70
CA ASP A 72 -15.78 3.87 10.24
C ASP A 72 -15.91 4.03 8.72
N THR A 73 -15.30 5.06 8.16
CA THR A 73 -15.27 5.27 6.70
C THR A 73 -14.24 4.40 5.97
N GLY A 74 -13.41 3.67 6.69
CA GLY A 74 -12.33 2.84 6.13
C GLY A 74 -12.79 1.48 5.60
N TRP A 75 -13.91 0.95 6.10
CA TRP A 75 -14.41 -0.36 5.70
C TRP A 75 -14.76 -0.45 4.21
N GLY A 76 -15.45 0.55 3.67
CA GLY A 76 -15.88 0.55 2.27
C GLY A 76 -14.74 0.36 1.28
N PRO A 77 -13.69 1.20 1.28
CA PRO A 77 -12.59 1.08 0.33
C PRO A 77 -11.85 -0.26 0.38
N VAL A 78 -11.62 -0.84 1.58
CA VAL A 78 -10.93 -2.13 1.69
C VAL A 78 -11.80 -3.30 1.23
N ARG A 79 -13.12 -3.28 1.49
CA ARG A 79 -14.07 -4.26 0.96
C ARG A 79 -14.11 -4.24 -0.57
N ILE A 80 -14.11 -3.06 -1.19
CA ILE A 80 -14.04 -2.93 -2.65
C ILE A 80 -12.74 -3.54 -3.19
N CYS A 81 -11.60 -3.31 -2.53
CA CYS A 81 -10.33 -3.91 -2.94
C CYS A 81 -10.36 -5.44 -2.85
N ILE A 82 -10.90 -6.00 -1.76
CA ILE A 82 -11.04 -7.46 -1.60
C ILE A 82 -11.99 -8.05 -2.66
N ALA A 83 -13.14 -7.42 -2.90
CA ALA A 83 -14.07 -7.84 -3.94
C ALA A 83 -13.41 -7.82 -5.33
N ALA A 84 -12.66 -6.76 -5.64
CA ALA A 84 -11.92 -6.64 -6.88
C ALA A 84 -10.91 -7.78 -7.05
N GLU A 85 -10.15 -8.07 -6.00
CA GLU A 85 -9.15 -9.15 -6.01
C GLU A 85 -9.79 -10.52 -6.23
N GLN A 86 -10.88 -10.82 -5.53
CA GLN A 86 -11.60 -12.10 -5.67
C GLN A 86 -12.20 -12.30 -7.06
N MET A 87 -12.72 -11.24 -7.66
CA MET A 87 -13.41 -11.32 -8.95
C MET A 87 -12.47 -11.23 -10.16
N PHE A 88 -11.38 -10.48 -10.05
CA PHE A 88 -10.50 -10.13 -11.19
C PHE A 88 -9.03 -10.48 -10.96
N GLY A 89 -8.69 -11.02 -9.78
CA GLY A 89 -7.34 -11.38 -9.41
C GLY A 89 -6.50 -10.22 -8.87
N PRO A 90 -5.32 -10.50 -8.27
CA PRO A 90 -4.54 -9.51 -7.52
C PRO A 90 -3.96 -8.37 -8.36
N ARG A 91 -3.86 -8.54 -9.68
CA ARG A 91 -3.27 -7.50 -10.57
C ARG A 91 -4.09 -6.22 -10.62
N VAL A 92 -5.38 -6.27 -10.30
CA VAL A 92 -6.25 -5.09 -10.32
C VAL A 92 -6.03 -4.17 -9.11
N LEU A 93 -5.41 -4.68 -8.04
CA LEU A 93 -5.23 -3.91 -6.80
C LEU A 93 -4.37 -2.66 -6.98
N GLY A 94 -3.28 -2.74 -7.73
CA GLY A 94 -2.40 -1.58 -7.97
C GLY A 94 -3.11 -0.41 -8.65
N PRO A 95 -3.77 -0.60 -9.81
CA PRO A 95 -4.58 0.43 -10.47
C PRO A 95 -5.71 0.94 -9.57
N LEU A 96 -6.46 0.05 -8.90
CA LEU A 96 -7.57 0.44 -8.03
C LEU A 96 -7.10 1.24 -6.82
N TYR A 97 -6.02 0.81 -6.17
CA TYR A 97 -5.41 1.57 -5.07
C TYR A 97 -4.95 2.95 -5.53
N THR A 98 -4.37 3.04 -6.74
CA THR A 98 -3.97 4.32 -7.31
C THR A 98 -5.17 5.25 -7.52
N ALA A 99 -6.25 4.74 -8.09
CA ALA A 99 -7.47 5.52 -8.32
C ALA A 99 -8.15 5.99 -7.01
N LEU A 100 -8.29 5.10 -6.03
CA LEU A 100 -8.84 5.44 -4.70
C LEU A 100 -7.95 6.45 -3.96
N GLY A 101 -6.64 6.16 -3.89
CA GLY A 101 -5.70 7.00 -3.16
C GLY A 101 -5.54 8.40 -3.77
N THR A 102 -5.61 8.54 -5.10
CA THR A 102 -5.64 9.85 -5.77
C THR A 102 -6.82 10.67 -5.27
N ARG A 103 -8.02 10.09 -5.26
CA ARG A 103 -9.23 10.77 -4.79
C ARG A 103 -9.14 11.16 -3.32
N PHE A 104 -8.69 10.25 -2.47
CA PHE A 104 -8.65 10.51 -1.02
C PHE A 104 -7.53 11.46 -0.60
N HIS A 105 -6.33 11.29 -1.15
CA HIS A 105 -5.14 11.99 -0.67
C HIS A 105 -4.83 13.25 -1.46
N LEU A 106 -5.07 13.27 -2.78
CA LEU A 106 -4.78 14.44 -3.63
C LEU A 106 -6.02 15.31 -3.82
N GLU A 107 -7.15 14.73 -4.21
CA GLU A 107 -8.38 15.46 -4.52
C GLU A 107 -9.22 15.76 -3.28
N LYS A 108 -8.95 15.11 -2.13
CA LYS A 108 -9.72 15.23 -0.89
C LYS A 108 -11.20 14.86 -1.05
N ALA A 109 -11.48 13.97 -1.99
CA ALA A 109 -12.84 13.50 -2.25
C ALA A 109 -13.42 12.75 -1.03
N PRO A 110 -14.72 12.88 -0.77
CA PRO A 110 -15.38 12.15 0.31
C PRO A 110 -15.38 10.65 0.03
N ARG A 111 -15.39 9.84 1.11
CA ARG A 111 -15.46 8.38 1.02
C ARG A 111 -16.90 7.92 0.89
N GLU A 112 -17.43 8.05 -0.30
CA GLU A 112 -18.83 7.77 -0.60
C GLU A 112 -18.98 7.05 -1.94
N ARG A 113 -20.15 6.55 -2.21
CA ARG A 113 -20.47 5.70 -3.35
C ARG A 113 -20.01 6.27 -4.69
N VAL A 114 -20.30 7.53 -4.97
CA VAL A 114 -19.94 8.17 -6.25
C VAL A 114 -18.41 8.23 -6.45
N THR A 115 -17.66 8.47 -5.38
CA THR A 115 -16.19 8.46 -5.41
C THR A 115 -15.66 7.05 -5.69
N TYR A 116 -16.26 6.04 -5.09
CA TYR A 116 -15.88 4.64 -5.31
C TYR A 116 -16.18 4.19 -6.74
N GLU A 117 -17.37 4.48 -7.26
CA GLU A 117 -17.76 4.16 -8.65
C GLU A 117 -16.80 4.78 -9.67
N SER A 118 -16.44 6.05 -9.45
CA SER A 118 -15.45 6.74 -10.28
C SER A 118 -14.06 6.11 -10.21
N ALA A 119 -13.59 5.70 -9.02
CA ALA A 119 -12.30 5.04 -8.85
C ALA A 119 -12.26 3.65 -9.49
N VAL A 120 -13.32 2.87 -9.30
CA VAL A 120 -13.48 1.53 -9.87
C VAL A 120 -13.49 1.60 -11.39
N ALA A 121 -14.24 2.55 -11.98
CA ALA A 121 -14.28 2.76 -13.42
C ALA A 121 -12.91 3.18 -14.00
N GLU A 122 -12.17 4.06 -13.31
CA GLU A 122 -10.81 4.45 -13.71
C GLU A 122 -9.85 3.27 -13.70
N ALA A 123 -10.01 2.35 -12.74
CA ALA A 123 -9.23 1.13 -12.69
C ALA A 123 -9.63 0.09 -13.77
N GLY A 124 -10.58 0.40 -14.63
CA GLY A 124 -11.07 -0.48 -15.68
C GLY A 124 -11.97 -1.62 -15.18
N LEU A 125 -12.58 -1.45 -14.01
CA LEU A 125 -13.46 -2.42 -13.37
C LEU A 125 -14.93 -2.00 -13.51
N PRO A 126 -15.89 -2.95 -13.42
CA PRO A 126 -17.32 -2.64 -13.47
C PRO A 126 -17.73 -1.69 -12.32
N PRO A 127 -18.41 -0.56 -12.59
CA PRO A 127 -18.81 0.40 -11.54
C PRO A 127 -19.63 -0.21 -10.41
N ASP A 128 -20.43 -1.24 -10.70
CA ASP A 128 -21.25 -1.96 -9.71
C ASP A 128 -20.43 -2.58 -8.58
N LEU A 129 -19.12 -2.83 -8.83
CA LEU A 129 -18.19 -3.32 -7.81
C LEU A 129 -18.09 -2.39 -6.60
N ALA A 130 -18.33 -1.09 -6.78
CA ALA A 130 -18.42 -0.13 -5.69
C ALA A 130 -19.49 -0.52 -4.63
N GLY A 131 -20.46 -1.38 -4.99
CA GLY A 131 -21.44 -1.95 -4.08
C GLY A 131 -20.86 -2.80 -2.96
N ALA A 132 -19.69 -3.37 -3.19
CA ALA A 132 -18.99 -4.13 -2.16
C ALA A 132 -18.66 -3.32 -0.90
N ALA A 133 -18.59 -1.99 -1.00
CA ALA A 133 -18.37 -1.11 0.15
C ALA A 133 -19.35 -1.35 1.29
N ASP A 134 -20.59 -1.70 0.96
CA ASP A 134 -21.71 -1.85 1.91
C ASP A 134 -21.93 -3.30 2.32
N SER A 135 -21.14 -4.26 1.80
CA SER A 135 -21.31 -5.69 2.09
C SER A 135 -20.24 -6.21 3.05
N ALA A 136 -20.69 -6.84 4.13
CA ALA A 136 -19.83 -7.57 5.06
C ALA A 136 -19.37 -8.94 4.52
N ASP A 137 -19.86 -9.38 3.35
CA ASP A 137 -19.49 -10.67 2.75
C ASP A 137 -17.99 -10.77 2.44
N TYR A 138 -17.30 -9.63 2.39
CA TYR A 138 -15.86 -9.54 2.13
C TYR A 138 -15.00 -9.48 3.40
N ASP A 139 -15.62 -9.41 4.59
CA ASP A 139 -14.89 -9.15 5.84
C ASP A 139 -13.99 -10.32 6.25
N ASP A 140 -14.40 -11.57 6.04
CA ASP A 140 -13.55 -12.73 6.35
C ASP A 140 -12.28 -12.75 5.49
N ALA A 141 -12.41 -12.48 4.19
CA ALA A 141 -11.27 -12.42 3.29
C ALA A 141 -10.38 -11.19 3.57
N LEU A 142 -10.98 -10.05 3.96
CA LEU A 142 -10.25 -8.86 4.41
C LEU A 142 -9.44 -9.18 5.67
N ARG A 143 -10.02 -9.84 6.66
CA ARG A 143 -9.33 -10.23 7.89
C ARG A 143 -8.20 -11.22 7.62
N ALA A 144 -8.38 -12.14 6.70
CA ALA A 144 -7.32 -13.07 6.30
C ALA A 144 -6.14 -12.35 5.64
N SER A 145 -6.39 -11.44 4.70
CA SER A 145 -5.34 -10.61 4.05
C SER A 145 -4.66 -9.67 5.05
N HIS A 146 -5.43 -9.08 5.97
CA HIS A 146 -4.93 -8.25 7.05
C HIS A 146 -3.99 -9.04 7.97
N ALA A 147 -4.42 -10.22 8.43
CA ALA A 147 -3.63 -11.08 9.31
C ALA A 147 -2.33 -11.54 8.63
N ASP A 148 -2.37 -11.91 7.35
CA ASP A 148 -1.15 -12.28 6.61
C ASP A 148 -0.08 -11.18 6.65
N GLY A 149 -0.45 -9.91 6.58
CA GLY A 149 0.49 -8.79 6.71
C GLY A 149 0.92 -8.55 8.15
N MET A 150 -0.05 -8.52 9.09
CA MET A 150 0.21 -8.10 10.47
C MET A 150 0.95 -9.17 11.29
N ASP A 151 0.71 -10.46 11.05
CA ASP A 151 1.41 -11.57 11.73
C ASP A 151 2.93 -11.54 11.46
N ARG A 152 3.35 -10.87 10.39
CA ARG A 152 4.76 -10.73 10.01
C ARG A 152 5.50 -9.66 10.82
N VAL A 153 4.79 -8.63 11.28
CA VAL A 153 5.40 -7.42 11.89
C VAL A 153 4.83 -7.09 13.27
N GLY A 154 3.78 -7.77 13.69
CA GLY A 154 3.06 -7.55 14.94
C GLY A 154 1.99 -6.47 14.84
N TYR A 155 1.05 -6.48 15.80
CA TYR A 155 -0.15 -5.64 15.82
C TYR A 155 0.05 -4.28 16.51
N GLU A 156 1.28 -3.99 16.94
CA GLU A 156 1.70 -2.70 17.53
C GLU A 156 1.90 -1.59 16.47
N VAL A 157 1.94 -1.99 15.20
CA VAL A 157 2.19 -1.11 14.05
C VAL A 157 0.98 -1.09 13.12
N GLY A 158 1.02 -0.27 12.08
CA GLY A 158 -0.03 -0.20 11.07
C GLY A 158 0.49 -0.52 9.67
N THR A 159 0.10 0.28 8.70
CA THR A 159 0.52 0.15 7.30
C THR A 159 1.33 1.38 6.87
N PRO A 160 2.28 1.25 5.91
CA PRO A 160 2.54 0.09 5.05
C PRO A 160 3.32 -1.04 5.76
N VAL A 161 3.11 -2.27 5.31
CA VAL A 161 4.01 -3.39 5.57
C VAL A 161 4.63 -3.81 4.25
N ILE A 162 5.93 -4.06 4.24
CA ILE A 162 6.65 -4.53 3.06
C ILE A 162 7.32 -5.86 3.39
N SER A 163 7.19 -6.83 2.48
CA SER A 163 7.94 -8.09 2.55
C SER A 163 8.78 -8.28 1.30
N VAL A 164 10.07 -8.53 1.48
CA VAL A 164 11.02 -8.74 0.40
C VAL A 164 12.09 -9.73 0.83
N LYS A 165 12.41 -10.69 -0.05
CA LYS A 165 13.45 -11.71 0.21
C LYS A 165 13.29 -12.44 1.55
N GLY A 166 12.04 -12.69 1.96
CA GLY A 166 11.73 -13.43 3.19
C GLY A 166 11.73 -12.59 4.47
N THR A 167 12.04 -11.30 4.40
CA THR A 167 11.99 -10.40 5.56
C THR A 167 10.83 -9.42 5.40
N SER A 168 10.07 -9.21 6.47
CA SER A 168 8.95 -8.27 6.51
C SER A 168 9.23 -7.18 7.53
N ILE A 169 8.89 -5.93 7.17
CA ILE A 169 9.05 -4.75 8.01
C ILE A 169 7.81 -3.87 7.94
N PHE A 170 7.51 -3.19 9.03
CA PHE A 170 6.61 -2.03 9.01
C PHE A 170 7.33 -0.81 8.43
N GLY A 171 6.72 -0.15 7.48
CA GLY A 171 7.29 1.03 6.80
C GLY A 171 7.88 0.69 5.42
N PRO A 172 8.75 1.58 4.89
CA PRO A 172 9.21 2.82 5.51
C PRO A 172 8.12 3.91 5.58
N VAL A 173 8.09 4.64 6.69
CA VAL A 173 7.20 5.79 6.87
C VAL A 173 7.99 7.07 6.60
N MET A 174 7.61 7.80 5.57
CA MET A 174 8.34 8.97 5.09
C MET A 174 7.42 10.08 4.58
N SER A 175 7.95 11.28 4.45
CA SER A 175 7.29 12.43 3.82
C SER A 175 8.35 13.50 3.51
N PRO A 176 8.37 14.12 2.29
CA PRO A 176 7.58 13.81 1.09
C PRO A 176 8.01 12.50 0.41
N ILE A 177 7.45 12.22 -0.79
CA ILE A 177 7.78 11.05 -1.60
C ILE A 177 9.19 11.22 -2.19
N PRO A 178 10.18 10.36 -1.86
CA PRO A 178 11.47 10.36 -2.56
C PRO A 178 11.30 9.94 -4.01
N ARG A 179 12.05 10.59 -4.93
CA ARG A 179 11.97 10.33 -6.37
C ARG A 179 13.33 10.02 -6.96
N GLY A 180 13.35 9.34 -8.10
CA GLY A 180 14.56 9.02 -8.86
C GLY A 180 15.62 8.33 -8.00
N GLU A 181 16.88 8.81 -8.08
CA GLU A 181 18.01 8.22 -7.34
C GLU A 181 17.85 8.29 -5.81
N ALA A 182 17.12 9.27 -5.27
CA ALA A 182 16.83 9.33 -3.85
C ALA A 182 15.89 8.20 -3.42
N ALA A 183 14.92 7.84 -4.27
CA ALA A 183 14.06 6.68 -4.04
C ALA A 183 14.85 5.37 -4.06
N ALA A 184 15.75 5.21 -5.04
CA ALA A 184 16.61 4.05 -5.18
C ALA A 184 17.52 3.85 -3.96
N ARG A 185 18.21 4.91 -3.52
CA ARG A 185 19.12 4.84 -2.35
C ARG A 185 18.36 4.51 -1.06
N LEU A 186 17.14 5.02 -0.89
CA LEU A 186 16.33 4.65 0.26
C LEU A 186 15.96 3.16 0.19
N TRP A 187 15.60 2.65 -0.99
CA TRP A 187 15.32 1.23 -1.19
C TRP A 187 16.51 0.35 -0.85
N ASP A 188 17.70 0.69 -1.36
CA ASP A 188 18.92 -0.05 -1.07
C ASP A 188 19.22 -0.07 0.44
N GLY A 189 18.98 1.05 1.14
CA GLY A 189 19.08 1.13 2.60
C GLY A 189 18.05 0.27 3.34
N VAL A 190 16.80 0.25 2.88
CA VAL A 190 15.75 -0.61 3.44
C VAL A 190 16.12 -2.08 3.31
N LEU A 191 16.65 -2.50 2.15
CA LEU A 191 17.11 -3.88 1.95
C LEU A 191 18.25 -4.27 2.88
N LEU A 192 19.23 -3.37 3.08
CA LEU A 192 20.35 -3.62 4.00
C LEU A 192 19.88 -3.78 5.44
N VAL A 193 19.00 -2.89 5.89
CA VAL A 193 18.43 -2.92 7.24
C VAL A 193 17.59 -4.18 7.43
N ALA A 194 16.65 -4.45 6.52
CA ALA A 194 15.77 -5.61 6.59
C ALA A 194 16.54 -6.94 6.51
N GLY A 195 17.62 -7.00 5.74
CA GLY A 195 18.45 -8.21 5.60
C GLY A 195 19.45 -8.44 6.75
N THR A 196 19.52 -7.56 7.76
CA THR A 196 20.42 -7.69 8.90
C THR A 196 19.79 -8.56 9.97
N ASP A 197 20.40 -9.72 10.26
CA ASP A 197 19.93 -10.63 11.29
C ASP A 197 19.87 -9.95 12.67
N GLY A 198 18.76 -10.15 13.37
CA GLY A 198 18.53 -9.56 14.69
C GLY A 198 18.20 -8.06 14.68
N PHE A 199 17.96 -7.46 13.51
CA PHE A 199 17.47 -6.08 13.43
C PHE A 199 15.93 -6.06 13.45
N PHE A 200 15.34 -5.32 14.40
CA PHE A 200 13.88 -5.32 14.58
C PHE A 200 13.25 -3.95 14.32
N GLU A 201 13.86 -2.84 14.76
CA GLU A 201 13.21 -1.54 14.66
C GLU A 201 14.19 -0.38 14.45
N LEU A 202 13.80 0.57 13.60
CA LEU A 202 14.42 1.88 13.45
C LEU A 202 13.33 2.94 13.37
N LYS A 203 13.26 3.81 14.39
CA LYS A 203 12.20 4.82 14.50
C LYS A 203 12.73 6.18 14.92
N ARG A 204 12.13 7.25 14.41
CA ARG A 204 12.29 8.62 14.92
C ARG A 204 10.95 9.35 14.97
N SER A 205 10.86 10.43 15.74
CA SER A 205 9.66 11.27 15.78
C SER A 205 9.35 11.90 14.43
N ARG A 206 8.07 11.96 14.09
CA ARG A 206 7.59 12.68 12.90
C ARG A 206 7.60 14.17 13.17
N THR A 207 8.21 14.95 12.28
CA THR A 207 8.33 16.41 12.40
C THR A 207 7.52 17.15 11.34
N ARG A 208 6.76 16.41 10.51
CA ARG A 208 5.91 16.94 9.45
C ARG A 208 4.74 16.01 9.17
N ASP A 209 3.68 16.58 8.62
CA ASP A 209 2.53 15.84 8.12
C ASP A 209 2.81 15.17 6.76
N PRO A 210 1.91 14.28 6.28
CA PRO A 210 1.99 13.73 4.94
C PRO A 210 1.99 14.81 3.85
N ILE A 211 3.00 14.76 2.97
CA ILE A 211 3.17 15.62 1.79
C ILE A 211 3.14 14.71 0.57
N PHE A 212 2.22 14.94 -0.36
CA PHE A 212 1.89 14.02 -1.44
C PHE A 212 2.49 14.39 -2.81
N ASP A 213 3.10 15.54 -2.94
CA ASP A 213 3.76 16.12 -4.12
C ASP A 213 5.25 15.75 -4.22
#